data_ef0f6f0301592fecbdb6a377ba1f71ef
#
_entry.id   ef0f6f0301592fecbdb6a377ba1f71ef
#
_cell.length_a   1.000
_cell.length_b   1.000
_cell.length_c   1.000
_cell.angle_alpha   90.00
_cell.angle_beta   90.00
_cell.angle_gamma   90.00
#
_symmetry.space_group_name_H-M   'P 1'
#
loop_
_entity.id
_entity.type
_entity.pdbx_description
1 polymer ?
#
loop_
_entity_poly.entity_id
_entity_poly.type
_entity_poly.pdbx_seq_one_letter_code
_entity_poly.pdbx_strand_id
1 'polypeptide(L)'
;MAGAVVVVLLIGAAAFAGFKLTHRNDGAAAPTTPPAPPTYFAIPGCYNPSVPPVERPKKLNVLGCASVAVALQDMSWTSWGPDGADGSGTAVFKICDPNCATGYQLTDPVVVHAWNPQPPRPDAICPSGLKIFADMVLAFPKALPPPSAQKTNAQYNGMPAAHYVDYSGARDAQFIGYTFCN
;
A
#
# COMPACT_ATOMS: atom_id res chain seq x y z
N MET A 1 -14.18 -54.37 -59.40
CA MET A 1 -13.66 -55.68 -59.12
C MET A 1 -13.84 -55.97 -57.66
N ALA A 2 -14.61 -57.00 -57.41
CA ALA A 2 -15.04 -57.48 -56.08
C ALA A 2 -13.93 -58.22 -55.35
N GLY A 3 -13.93 -58.19 -54.05
CA GLY A 3 -13.11 -59.03 -53.20
C GLY A 3 -13.65 -58.99 -51.79
N ALA A 4 -14.58 -59.92 -51.54
CA ALA A 4 -15.07 -60.25 -50.23
C ALA A 4 -14.24 -61.39 -49.64
N VAL A 5 -13.94 -61.39 -48.36
CA VAL A 5 -13.62 -62.62 -47.54
C VAL A 5 -13.85 -62.23 -46.08
N VAL A 6 -14.91 -62.68 -45.50
CA VAL A 6 -15.20 -63.85 -44.66
C VAL A 6 -14.71 -63.68 -43.17
N VAL A 7 -15.71 -63.74 -42.37
CA VAL A 7 -15.83 -63.84 -40.91
C VAL A 7 -15.19 -65.08 -40.33
N VAL A 8 -14.54 -64.94 -39.17
CA VAL A 8 -14.47 -66.01 -38.17
C VAL A 8 -14.71 -65.51 -36.79
N LEU A 9 -15.84 -65.89 -36.23
CA LEU A 9 -16.19 -65.73 -34.80
C LEU A 9 -15.47 -66.87 -34.02
N LEU A 10 -14.77 -66.47 -32.98
CA LEU A 10 -14.45 -67.41 -31.89
C LEU A 10 -14.89 -66.80 -30.56
N ILE A 11 -15.90 -67.45 -30.01
CA ILE A 11 -16.44 -67.24 -28.69
C ILE A 11 -15.48 -67.88 -27.67
N GLY A 12 -14.86 -67.06 -26.85
CA GLY A 12 -14.10 -67.54 -25.68
C GLY A 12 -14.72 -66.96 -24.40
N ALA A 13 -15.53 -67.80 -23.74
CA ALA A 13 -16.01 -67.47 -22.39
C ALA A 13 -14.87 -67.66 -21.37
N ALA A 14 -14.37 -66.60 -20.76
CA ALA A 14 -13.52 -66.68 -19.60
C ALA A 14 -14.23 -65.99 -18.41
N ALA A 15 -14.65 -66.85 -17.49
CA ALA A 15 -15.15 -66.36 -16.19
C ALA A 15 -14.02 -65.65 -15.40
N PHE A 16 -14.10 -64.35 -15.24
CA PHE A 16 -13.24 -63.66 -14.31
C PHE A 16 -13.99 -63.50 -12.99
N ALA A 17 -13.48 -64.22 -11.99
CA ALA A 17 -13.84 -64.05 -10.59
C ALA A 17 -13.66 -62.58 -10.17
N GLY A 18 -14.71 -62.03 -9.57
CA GLY A 18 -14.74 -60.66 -9.08
C GLY A 18 -13.74 -60.44 -7.95
N PHE A 19 -12.68 -59.74 -8.25
CA PHE A 19 -11.82 -59.12 -7.22
C PHE A 19 -12.44 -57.76 -6.89
N LYS A 20 -13.20 -57.71 -5.79
CA LYS A 20 -13.60 -56.44 -5.19
C LYS A 20 -12.36 -55.80 -4.62
N LEU A 21 -11.69 -54.95 -5.40
CA LEU A 21 -10.77 -53.94 -4.90
C LEU A 21 -11.60 -52.88 -4.18
N THR A 22 -11.68 -53.02 -2.87
CA THR A 22 -12.08 -51.89 -2.00
C THR A 22 -10.99 -50.84 -2.17
N HIS A 23 -11.22 -49.89 -3.06
CA HIS A 23 -10.48 -48.63 -3.03
C HIS A 23 -10.81 -47.94 -1.69
N ARG A 24 -9.94 -48.12 -0.72
CA ARG A 24 -9.82 -47.15 0.39
C ARG A 24 -9.49 -45.83 -0.29
N ASN A 25 -10.47 -44.97 -0.42
CA ASN A 25 -10.25 -43.54 -0.58
C ASN A 25 -9.63 -43.05 0.75
N ASP A 26 -8.33 -43.24 0.87
CA ASP A 26 -7.56 -42.41 1.78
C ASP A 26 -7.64 -41.01 1.16
N GLY A 27 -8.65 -40.25 1.60
CA GLY A 27 -8.85 -38.85 1.25
C GLY A 27 -7.62 -38.10 1.74
N ALA A 28 -6.62 -37.96 0.87
CA ALA A 28 -5.54 -37.03 1.09
C ALA A 28 -6.23 -35.67 1.28
N ALA A 29 -6.25 -35.20 2.51
CA ALA A 29 -6.71 -33.85 2.82
C ALA A 29 -5.95 -32.89 1.90
N ALA A 30 -6.68 -32.15 1.06
CA ALA A 30 -6.08 -31.13 0.22
C ALA A 30 -5.23 -30.23 1.13
N PRO A 31 -4.01 -29.88 0.72
CA PRO A 31 -3.18 -28.99 1.51
C PRO A 31 -3.95 -27.68 1.75
N THR A 32 -4.36 -27.45 2.98
CA THR A 32 -5.00 -26.21 3.40
C THR A 32 -3.94 -25.12 3.27
N THR A 33 -4.02 -24.34 2.21
CA THR A 33 -3.20 -23.14 2.06
C THR A 33 -3.49 -22.23 3.27
N PRO A 34 -2.48 -21.80 4.04
CA PRO A 34 -2.70 -20.87 5.12
C PRO A 34 -3.46 -19.64 4.62
N PRO A 35 -4.40 -19.07 5.39
CA PRO A 35 -5.09 -17.85 4.99
C PRO A 35 -4.07 -16.76 4.72
N ALA A 36 -4.29 -16.00 3.64
CA ALA A 36 -3.43 -14.85 3.32
C ALA A 36 -3.45 -13.86 4.51
N PRO A 37 -2.32 -13.21 4.82
CA PRO A 37 -2.29 -12.21 5.87
C PRO A 37 -3.27 -11.09 5.56
N PRO A 38 -3.92 -10.50 6.58
CA PRO A 38 -4.83 -9.39 6.38
C PRO A 38 -4.11 -8.21 5.71
N THR A 39 -4.76 -7.61 4.72
CA THR A 39 -4.25 -6.39 4.07
C THR A 39 -4.58 -5.20 4.94
N TYR A 40 -3.61 -4.31 5.17
CA TYR A 40 -3.78 -3.05 5.84
C TYR A 40 -3.04 -1.92 5.10
N PHE A 41 -3.40 -0.67 5.39
CA PHE A 41 -2.99 0.48 4.61
C PHE A 41 -2.23 1.49 5.47
N ALA A 42 -1.26 2.17 4.85
CA ALA A 42 -0.55 3.27 5.48
C ALA A 42 -0.38 4.44 4.49
N ILE A 43 -0.40 5.68 4.99
CA ILE A 43 0.00 6.84 4.20
C ILE A 43 1.52 6.84 4.05
N PRO A 44 2.05 7.44 2.97
CA PRO A 44 3.50 7.56 2.81
C PRO A 44 4.11 8.42 3.93
N GLY A 45 5.29 8.03 4.40
CA GLY A 45 5.97 8.73 5.47
C GLY A 45 7.23 8.03 5.97
N CYS A 46 7.77 8.53 7.06
CA CYS A 46 9.02 8.07 7.66
C CYS A 46 8.76 6.93 8.65
N TYR A 47 8.84 5.72 8.16
CA TYR A 47 8.69 4.50 8.96
C TYR A 47 10.04 3.85 9.26
N ASN A 48 10.16 3.28 10.45
CA ASN A 48 11.31 2.50 10.89
C ASN A 48 10.86 1.58 12.06
N PRO A 49 11.72 0.74 12.64
CA PRO A 49 11.32 -0.15 13.74
C PRO A 49 10.72 0.56 14.97
N SER A 50 11.09 1.82 15.20
CA SER A 50 10.54 2.64 16.30
C SER A 50 9.24 3.36 15.93
N VAL A 51 8.95 3.48 14.64
CA VAL A 51 7.76 4.11 14.08
C VAL A 51 7.22 3.20 13.00
N PRO A 52 6.61 2.06 13.34
CA PRO A 52 6.07 1.14 12.35
C PRO A 52 4.87 1.73 11.62
N PRO A 53 4.59 1.28 10.38
CA PRO A 53 3.37 1.65 9.68
C PRO A 53 2.13 1.25 10.49
N VAL A 54 1.23 2.19 10.66
CA VAL A 54 -0.05 1.99 11.35
C VAL A 54 -1.18 2.62 10.54
N GLU A 55 -2.37 2.09 10.67
CA GLU A 55 -3.56 2.70 10.10
C GLU A 55 -3.99 3.91 10.93
N ARG A 56 -4.49 4.94 10.26
CA ARG A 56 -5.00 6.18 10.88
C ARG A 56 -4.04 6.80 11.90
N PRO A 57 -2.77 7.06 11.53
CA PRO A 57 -1.80 7.61 12.47
C PRO A 57 -2.24 9.00 12.94
N LYS A 58 -2.14 9.26 14.23
CA LYS A 58 -2.38 10.62 14.79
C LYS A 58 -1.21 11.57 14.56
N LYS A 59 -0.01 11.01 14.38
CA LYS A 59 1.23 11.75 14.10
C LYS A 59 2.08 10.94 13.15
N LEU A 60 2.71 11.63 12.18
CA LEU A 60 3.65 11.01 11.27
C LEU A 60 4.60 12.06 10.69
N ASN A 61 5.87 11.75 10.66
CA ASN A 61 6.82 12.52 9.87
C ASN A 61 6.66 12.12 8.40
N VAL A 62 6.43 13.08 7.52
CA VAL A 62 6.16 12.84 6.11
C VAL A 62 7.42 13.05 5.27
N LEU A 63 8.18 14.10 5.56
CA LEU A 63 9.34 14.49 4.78
C LEU A 63 10.52 14.81 5.68
N GLY A 64 11.73 14.51 5.20
CA GLY A 64 12.95 14.77 5.94
C GLY A 64 13.08 13.91 7.19
N CYS A 65 13.05 12.57 7.02
CA CYS A 65 12.97 11.61 8.12
C CYS A 65 14.01 11.80 9.23
N ALA A 66 15.21 12.29 8.90
CA ALA A 66 16.26 12.59 9.86
C ALA A 66 16.11 13.98 10.53
N SER A 67 15.53 14.94 9.82
CA SER A 67 15.46 16.37 10.27
C SER A 67 14.04 16.87 10.51
N VAL A 68 13.04 16.04 10.19
CA VAL A 68 11.61 16.38 10.31
C VAL A 68 11.27 17.68 9.58
N ALA A 69 11.39 17.67 8.24
CA ALA A 69 11.05 18.85 7.44
C ALA A 69 9.54 19.11 7.42
N VAL A 70 8.73 18.05 7.29
CA VAL A 70 7.26 18.11 7.33
C VAL A 70 6.73 16.96 8.18
N ALA A 71 5.85 17.28 9.12
CA ALA A 71 5.14 16.32 9.93
C ALA A 71 3.64 16.59 9.95
N LEU A 72 2.85 15.54 10.15
CA LEU A 72 1.43 15.60 10.47
C LEU A 72 1.24 15.38 11.96
N GLN A 73 0.33 16.13 12.57
CA GLN A 73 -0.05 16.02 13.98
C GLN A 73 -1.56 16.16 14.15
N ASP A 74 -2.07 15.60 15.24
CA ASP A 74 -3.46 15.68 15.67
C ASP A 74 -4.45 15.27 14.56
N MET A 75 -4.07 14.24 13.79
CA MET A 75 -4.84 13.76 12.68
C MET A 75 -6.12 13.04 13.12
N SER A 76 -7.22 13.38 12.46
CA SER A 76 -8.51 12.70 12.50
C SER A 76 -8.82 12.18 11.10
N TRP A 77 -9.13 10.89 10.98
CA TRP A 77 -9.39 10.23 9.70
C TRP A 77 -10.88 9.93 9.55
N THR A 78 -11.46 10.39 8.45
CA THR A 78 -12.88 10.18 8.09
C THR A 78 -13.09 8.94 7.23
N SER A 79 -12.11 8.61 6.36
CA SER A 79 -12.09 7.37 5.58
C SER A 79 -10.72 6.70 5.68
N TRP A 80 -10.69 5.37 5.46
CA TRP A 80 -9.45 4.61 5.40
C TRP A 80 -9.71 3.22 4.83
N GLY A 81 -9.09 2.88 3.72
CA GLY A 81 -9.27 1.57 3.09
C GLY A 81 -8.67 1.47 1.69
N PRO A 82 -9.06 0.47 0.92
CA PRO A 82 -8.48 0.20 -0.41
C PRO A 82 -8.71 1.34 -1.41
N ASP A 83 -9.76 2.15 -1.24
CA ASP A 83 -10.08 3.25 -2.14
C ASP A 83 -9.34 4.55 -1.79
N GLY A 84 -8.73 4.62 -0.61
CA GLY A 84 -7.98 5.78 -0.15
C GLY A 84 -8.18 6.07 1.34
N ALA A 85 -7.59 7.19 1.76
CA ALA A 85 -7.70 7.72 3.10
C ALA A 85 -7.94 9.22 3.06
N ASP A 86 -8.91 9.70 3.83
CA ASP A 86 -9.22 11.13 4.01
C ASP A 86 -9.13 11.49 5.48
N GLY A 87 -8.54 12.63 5.76
CA GLY A 87 -8.40 13.13 7.12
C GLY A 87 -8.06 14.61 7.18
N SER A 88 -8.05 15.13 8.38
CA SER A 88 -7.64 16.51 8.67
C SER A 88 -6.84 16.57 9.96
N GLY A 89 -6.05 17.61 10.11
CA GLY A 89 -5.20 17.82 11.27
C GLY A 89 -4.33 19.04 11.12
N THR A 90 -3.11 18.96 11.63
CA THR A 90 -2.11 20.02 11.58
C THR A 90 -0.86 19.54 10.86
N ALA A 91 -0.43 20.28 9.84
CA ALA A 91 0.89 20.15 9.25
C ALA A 91 1.88 21.00 10.03
N VAL A 92 3.05 20.45 10.32
CA VAL A 92 4.16 21.13 10.97
C VAL A 92 5.33 21.17 10.01
N PHE A 93 5.83 22.35 9.74
CA PHE A 93 6.97 22.63 8.87
C PHE A 93 8.16 23.12 9.67
N LYS A 94 9.33 22.58 9.41
CA LYS A 94 10.57 23.13 9.95
C LYS A 94 11.15 24.16 8.99
N ILE A 95 11.24 25.41 9.43
CA ILE A 95 11.81 26.50 8.67
C ILE A 95 13.28 26.67 9.09
N CYS A 96 14.18 26.46 8.14
CA CYS A 96 15.63 26.58 8.35
C CYS A 96 16.15 27.95 7.92
N ASP A 97 15.69 29.02 8.56
CA ASP A 97 16.11 30.38 8.25
C ASP A 97 16.63 31.07 9.53
N PRO A 98 17.89 31.52 9.58
CA PRO A 98 18.94 31.39 8.55
C PRO A 98 19.58 30.01 8.44
N ASN A 99 19.30 29.10 9.39
CA ASN A 99 19.75 27.70 9.38
C ASN A 99 18.84 26.83 10.24
N CYS A 100 18.96 25.50 10.16
CA CYS A 100 18.07 24.57 10.86
C CYS A 100 18.29 24.52 12.39
N ALA A 101 19.42 25.00 12.90
CA ALA A 101 19.70 25.03 14.34
C ALA A 101 18.97 26.17 15.03
N THR A 102 18.84 27.34 14.35
CA THR A 102 18.18 28.53 14.84
C THR A 102 16.82 28.82 14.22
N GLY A 103 16.38 27.94 13.32
CA GLY A 103 15.10 28.04 12.66
C GLY A 103 13.92 27.77 13.60
N TYR A 104 12.72 27.95 13.08
CA TYR A 104 11.47 27.80 13.82
C TYR A 104 10.54 26.75 13.19
N GLN A 105 9.44 26.46 13.86
CA GLN A 105 8.36 25.64 13.33
C GLN A 105 7.18 26.53 12.95
N LEU A 106 6.59 26.20 11.80
CA LEU A 106 5.32 26.76 11.34
C LEU A 106 4.28 25.66 11.38
N THR A 107 3.06 25.98 11.78
CA THR A 107 1.92 25.05 11.80
C THR A 107 0.77 25.58 10.99
N ASP A 108 0.17 24.73 10.16
CA ASP A 108 -1.03 25.05 9.39
C ASP A 108 -2.06 23.94 9.50
N PRO A 109 -3.36 24.27 9.54
CA PRO A 109 -4.41 23.29 9.34
C PRO A 109 -4.27 22.62 7.98
N VAL A 110 -4.47 21.30 7.93
CA VAL A 110 -4.32 20.53 6.72
C VAL A 110 -5.47 19.57 6.52
N VAL A 111 -5.88 19.38 5.27
CA VAL A 111 -6.69 18.27 4.80
C VAL A 111 -5.77 17.32 4.03
N VAL A 112 -5.86 16.05 4.35
CA VAL A 112 -5.06 14.99 3.72
C VAL A 112 -5.98 14.09 2.92
N HIS A 113 -5.60 13.83 1.68
CA HIS A 113 -6.18 12.76 0.85
C HIS A 113 -5.05 11.91 0.31
N ALA A 114 -5.15 10.59 0.50
CA ALA A 114 -4.16 9.63 0.02
C ALA A 114 -4.86 8.52 -0.76
N TRP A 115 -4.26 8.08 -1.88
CA TRP A 115 -4.86 7.08 -2.77
C TRP A 115 -3.81 6.22 -3.47
N ASN A 116 -4.26 5.35 -4.39
CA ASN A 116 -3.38 4.49 -5.17
C ASN A 116 -2.51 3.56 -4.30
N PRO A 117 -3.12 2.64 -3.52
CA PRO A 117 -2.36 1.78 -2.61
C PRO A 117 -1.50 0.77 -3.39
N GLN A 118 -0.21 0.78 -3.15
CA GLN A 118 0.79 -0.08 -3.77
C GLN A 118 1.49 -0.95 -2.72
N PRO A 119 2.00 -2.12 -3.08
CA PRO A 119 2.89 -2.85 -2.19
C PRO A 119 4.13 -2.01 -1.87
N PRO A 120 4.76 -2.18 -0.71
CA PRO A 120 6.05 -1.57 -0.41
C PRO A 120 7.10 -1.94 -1.45
N ARG A 121 8.17 -1.16 -1.54
CA ARG A 121 9.30 -1.46 -2.43
C ARG A 121 9.87 -2.86 -2.14
N PRO A 122 10.34 -3.57 -3.17
CA PRO A 122 10.92 -4.90 -2.99
C PRO A 122 12.15 -4.92 -2.07
N ASP A 123 12.84 -3.79 -1.95
CA ASP A 123 14.04 -3.60 -1.10
C ASP A 123 13.68 -3.12 0.33
N ALA A 124 12.42 -2.82 0.60
CA ALA A 124 11.95 -2.42 1.93
C ALA A 124 11.51 -3.66 2.74
N ILE A 125 11.99 -3.75 3.97
CA ILE A 125 11.59 -4.82 4.90
C ILE A 125 10.36 -4.33 5.66
N CYS A 126 9.19 -4.53 5.06
CA CYS A 126 7.91 -4.10 5.60
C CYS A 126 7.08 -5.29 6.09
N PRO A 127 6.16 -5.09 7.04
CA PRO A 127 5.24 -6.12 7.47
C PRO A 127 4.40 -6.68 6.31
N SER A 128 4.12 -7.98 6.36
CA SER A 128 3.32 -8.68 5.37
C SER A 128 1.90 -8.11 5.28
N GLY A 129 1.37 -7.97 4.07
CA GLY A 129 0.02 -7.43 3.82
C GLY A 129 -0.07 -5.90 3.81
N LEU A 130 1.02 -5.17 4.10
CA LEU A 130 1.03 -3.72 4.02
C LEU A 130 0.86 -3.24 2.58
N LYS A 131 0.01 -2.23 2.41
CA LYS A 131 -0.11 -1.38 1.23
C LYS A 131 0.16 0.07 1.63
N ILE A 132 0.96 0.78 0.85
CA ILE A 132 1.24 2.20 1.06
C ILE A 132 0.55 2.98 -0.06
N PHE A 133 -0.18 4.02 0.29
CA PHE A 133 -0.75 4.91 -0.71
C PHE A 133 0.40 5.60 -1.46
N ALA A 134 0.49 5.38 -2.76
CA ALA A 134 1.58 5.92 -3.58
C ALA A 134 1.43 7.42 -3.82
N ASP A 135 0.24 7.95 -3.67
CA ASP A 135 -0.11 9.35 -3.87
C ASP A 135 -0.73 9.94 -2.61
N MET A 136 -0.38 11.17 -2.26
CA MET A 136 -0.96 11.91 -1.16
C MET A 136 -0.94 13.42 -1.45
N VAL A 137 -2.02 14.11 -1.14
CA VAL A 137 -2.06 15.57 -1.11
C VAL A 137 -2.21 16.07 0.31
N LEU A 138 -1.49 17.15 0.61
CA LEU A 138 -1.71 18.02 1.76
C LEU A 138 -2.33 19.31 1.25
N ALA A 139 -3.61 19.51 1.50
CA ALA A 139 -4.35 20.70 1.09
C ALA A 139 -4.51 21.68 2.27
N PHE A 140 -4.39 22.97 2.00
CA PHE A 140 -4.33 24.04 2.99
C PHE A 140 -5.63 24.87 2.95
N PRO A 141 -6.56 24.65 3.90
CA PRO A 141 -7.89 25.28 3.84
C PRO A 141 -7.90 26.74 4.29
N LYS A 142 -6.87 27.22 5.02
CA LYS A 142 -6.86 28.56 5.60
C LYS A 142 -5.87 29.51 4.94
N ALA A 143 -4.63 29.08 4.80
CA ALA A 143 -3.56 29.90 4.27
C ALA A 143 -2.56 29.04 3.52
N LEU A 144 -1.89 29.63 2.54
CA LEU A 144 -0.74 29.00 1.89
C LEU A 144 0.45 29.03 2.86
N PRO A 145 1.09 27.88 3.11
CA PRO A 145 2.39 27.91 3.76
C PRO A 145 3.37 28.69 2.88
N PRO A 146 4.33 29.43 3.46
CA PRO A 146 5.33 30.12 2.67
C PRO A 146 6.11 29.12 1.79
N PRO A 147 6.53 29.51 0.59
CA PRO A 147 7.27 28.62 -0.33
C PRO A 147 8.55 28.01 0.27
N SER A 148 9.15 28.69 1.26
CA SER A 148 10.29 28.19 2.04
C SER A 148 9.91 27.01 2.96
N ALA A 149 8.64 26.92 3.36
CA ALA A 149 8.13 25.81 4.15
C ALA A 149 7.66 24.66 3.25
N GLN A 150 6.84 24.99 2.24
CA GLN A 150 6.21 24.02 1.38
C GLN A 150 5.83 24.63 0.03
N LYS A 151 6.25 24.00 -1.06
CA LYS A 151 5.72 24.32 -2.39
C LYS A 151 4.34 23.73 -2.56
N THR A 152 3.40 24.55 -3.00
CA THR A 152 2.09 24.10 -3.47
C THR A 152 2.15 23.95 -4.99
N ASN A 153 1.93 22.74 -5.47
CA ASN A 153 2.04 22.36 -6.88
C ASN A 153 0.77 21.70 -7.42
N ALA A 154 -0.28 21.68 -6.62
CA ALA A 154 -1.55 21.05 -6.94
C ALA A 154 -2.72 21.86 -6.33
N GLN A 155 -3.93 21.41 -6.67
CA GLN A 155 -5.16 21.83 -6.01
C GLN A 155 -5.98 20.61 -5.63
N TYR A 156 -6.63 20.67 -4.49
CA TYR A 156 -7.56 19.65 -4.03
C TYR A 156 -8.83 20.31 -3.48
N ASN A 157 -9.98 20.02 -4.10
CA ASN A 157 -11.27 20.62 -3.78
C ASN A 157 -11.22 22.17 -3.70
N GLY A 158 -10.52 22.81 -4.64
CA GLY A 158 -10.33 24.26 -4.70
C GLY A 158 -9.34 24.83 -3.67
N MET A 159 -8.76 24.02 -2.83
CA MET A 159 -7.70 24.42 -1.90
C MET A 159 -6.32 24.25 -2.55
N PRO A 160 -5.39 25.19 -2.34
CA PRO A 160 -3.99 24.97 -2.68
C PRO A 160 -3.44 23.73 -1.96
N ALA A 161 -2.67 22.94 -2.68
CA ALA A 161 -2.19 21.66 -2.14
C ALA A 161 -0.74 21.36 -2.56
N ALA A 162 -0.07 20.57 -1.76
CA ALA A 162 1.17 19.91 -2.11
C ALA A 162 0.89 18.45 -2.43
N HIS A 163 1.23 18.01 -3.63
CA HIS A 163 1.13 16.61 -4.04
C HIS A 163 2.45 15.89 -3.79
N TYR A 164 2.37 14.84 -3.03
CA TYR A 164 3.48 13.94 -2.70
C TYR A 164 3.28 12.60 -3.40
N VAL A 165 4.37 12.00 -3.83
CA VAL A 165 4.36 10.67 -4.41
C VAL A 165 5.42 9.82 -3.73
N ASP A 166 5.07 8.56 -3.52
CA ASP A 166 6.01 7.52 -3.16
C ASP A 166 6.33 6.73 -4.44
N TYR A 167 7.60 6.74 -4.88
CA TYR A 167 8.14 6.03 -6.04
C TYR A 167 7.93 6.59 -7.44
N SER A 168 6.97 7.43 -7.70
CA SER A 168 6.68 7.80 -9.07
C SER A 168 7.60 8.92 -9.54
N GLY A 169 7.94 8.89 -10.81
CA GLY A 169 8.60 9.97 -11.52
C GLY A 169 7.64 11.08 -11.95
N ALA A 170 6.53 11.33 -11.25
CA ALA A 170 5.61 12.40 -11.57
C ALA A 170 6.34 13.75 -11.44
N ARG A 171 6.39 14.50 -12.55
CA ARG A 171 7.26 15.69 -12.70
C ARG A 171 6.91 16.81 -11.73
N ASP A 172 5.65 16.93 -11.35
CA ASP A 172 5.13 18.04 -10.56
C ASP A 172 4.85 17.67 -9.10
N ALA A 173 5.03 16.41 -8.75
CA ALA A 173 4.83 15.93 -7.39
C ALA A 173 6.12 15.93 -6.58
N GLN A 174 6.00 16.11 -5.28
CA GLN A 174 7.14 16.03 -4.38
C GLN A 174 7.39 14.57 -3.99
N PHE A 175 8.62 14.15 -4.07
CA PHE A 175 9.01 12.82 -3.65
C PHE A 175 9.14 12.77 -2.12
N ILE A 176 8.45 11.85 -1.49
CA ILE A 176 8.47 11.69 -0.02
C ILE A 176 9.76 11.01 0.45
N GLY A 177 10.52 10.43 -0.46
CA GLY A 177 11.70 9.67 -0.11
C GLY A 177 11.34 8.24 0.31
N TYR A 178 12.24 7.59 0.96
CA TYR A 178 12.08 6.18 1.28
C TYR A 178 11.09 5.97 2.42
N THR A 179 10.05 5.19 2.18
CA THR A 179 9.32 4.56 3.26
C THR A 179 10.15 3.38 3.75
N PHE A 180 10.87 3.58 4.84
CA PHE A 180 11.60 2.51 5.50
C PHE A 180 10.70 1.83 6.51
N CYS A 181 10.44 0.56 6.33
CA CYS A 181 9.75 -0.24 7.33
C CYS A 181 10.74 -0.94 8.30
N ASN A 182 12.02 -0.92 8.03
CA ASN A 182 13.09 -1.55 8.83
C ASN A 182 13.91 -0.56 9.64
#